data_46c1e3f36d68a17a0040947e158c58e4
#
_entry.id   46c1e3f36d68a17a0040947e158c58e4
#
_cell.length_a   1.000
_cell.length_b   1.000
_cell.length_c   1.000
_cell.angle_alpha   90.00
_cell.angle_beta   90.00
_cell.angle_gamma   90.00
#
_symmetry.space_group_name_H-M   'P 1'
#
loop_
_entity.id
_entity.type
_entity.pdbx_description
1 polymer ?
#
loop_
_entity_poly.entity_id
_entity_poly.type
_entity_poly.pdbx_seq_one_letter_code
_entity_poly.pdbx_strand_id
1 'polypeptide(L)'
;SRPRARSCIIIYLWGGIAHQESWDPKPDAKSDLRGEFKPISTATPGVHFCEHIPLMAAHSEKFAIVRSLHHGVGGHGGALYTSITGQPAPLGKARDPKNWPSITAMISKFREAHEGTPRAICMPYLNYDNGALIQGQFGGWLGEKFNPIMMKTPAGKPYGGTSRYTDTELDLTLNLKNDRVVERQSLRQRLERPVGTANDFEGHRRFREMAADMLLSSPVKRAYDLEHEDPRIRVMYGDHIGGQSMLLARRLTEAGVPIVQVNAGAGDLAGGSGDNWDTHRDHFPKMKKRLLPVFDRSISALLTDLEQRGSLEETLVVVLTDFGRTPKINGNGGRDHYPAVYSQIIAGAGIRGGQVYGSSDKDGAQPETDACSPADFHATVYQAMGIDPRAELHDLEGRPFHICSGQPLPLF
;
A
#
# COMPACT_ATOMS: atom_id res chain seq x y z
N SER A 1 23.25 -13.46 -3.99
CA SER A 1 22.07 -14.08 -4.61
C SER A 1 21.36 -13.07 -5.49
N ARG A 2 20.83 -13.49 -6.63
CA ARG A 2 20.01 -12.60 -7.47
C ARG A 2 18.77 -12.16 -6.69
N PRO A 3 18.33 -10.90 -6.77
CA PRO A 3 17.08 -10.48 -6.15
C PRO A 3 15.93 -11.32 -6.72
N ARG A 4 15.08 -11.85 -5.82
CA ARG A 4 13.94 -12.66 -6.26
C ARG A 4 12.83 -11.78 -6.83
N ALA A 5 12.54 -10.64 -6.21
CA ALA A 5 11.53 -9.71 -6.71
C ALA A 5 12.07 -8.81 -7.83
N ARG A 6 11.35 -8.76 -8.94
CA ARG A 6 11.51 -7.75 -10.00
C ARG A 6 10.64 -6.54 -9.74
N SER A 7 9.46 -6.76 -9.14
CA SER A 7 8.50 -5.71 -8.83
C SER A 7 7.86 -5.92 -7.47
N CYS A 8 7.22 -4.87 -6.96
CA CYS A 8 6.49 -4.88 -5.70
C CYS A 8 5.13 -4.21 -5.87
N ILE A 9 4.07 -4.85 -5.36
CA ILE A 9 2.72 -4.29 -5.24
C ILE A 9 2.43 -4.13 -3.76
N ILE A 10 2.27 -2.89 -3.30
CA ILE A 10 1.87 -2.57 -1.93
C ILE A 10 0.37 -2.27 -1.92
N ILE A 11 -0.37 -2.98 -1.08
CA ILE A 11 -1.78 -2.71 -0.81
C ILE A 11 -1.85 -2.05 0.56
N TYR A 12 -2.24 -0.79 0.62
CA TYR A 12 -2.34 -0.03 1.85
C TYR A 12 -3.80 0.07 2.33
N LEU A 13 -4.07 -0.45 3.51
CA LEU A 13 -5.38 -0.48 4.15
C LEU A 13 -5.47 0.67 5.16
N TRP A 14 -5.82 1.87 4.68
CA TRP A 14 -5.88 3.06 5.52
C TRP A 14 -6.99 2.96 6.57
N GLY A 15 -6.65 3.30 7.79
CA GLY A 15 -7.60 3.37 8.90
C GLY A 15 -7.46 2.25 9.92
N GLY A 16 -6.56 1.28 9.71
CA GLY A 16 -6.33 0.22 10.69
C GLY A 16 -7.29 -0.95 10.59
N ILE A 17 -6.95 -1.97 9.82
CA ILE A 17 -7.75 -3.20 9.76
C ILE A 17 -7.69 -3.94 11.09
N ALA A 18 -8.86 -4.36 11.59
CA ALA A 18 -8.95 -5.16 12.80
C ALA A 18 -8.42 -6.58 12.54
N HIS A 19 -7.36 -6.96 13.22
CA HIS A 19 -6.79 -8.31 13.11
C HIS A 19 -7.76 -9.38 13.64
N GLN A 20 -8.55 -9.05 14.65
CA GLN A 20 -9.56 -9.92 15.25
C GLN A 20 -10.66 -10.33 14.24
N GLU A 21 -11.05 -9.41 13.36
CA GLU A 21 -12.06 -9.62 12.34
C GLU A 21 -11.46 -9.92 10.97
N SER A 22 -10.18 -10.28 10.90
CA SER A 22 -9.52 -10.65 9.64
C SER A 22 -8.76 -11.97 9.77
N TRP A 23 -7.47 -11.92 9.92
CA TRP A 23 -6.58 -13.09 9.89
C TRP A 23 -5.96 -13.49 11.24
N ASP A 24 -6.47 -12.93 12.36
CA ASP A 24 -6.08 -13.32 13.71
C ASP A 24 -7.28 -13.36 14.68
N PRO A 25 -8.35 -14.14 14.38
CA PRO A 25 -9.54 -14.24 15.23
C PRO A 25 -9.19 -14.83 16.58
N LYS A 26 -9.89 -14.36 17.63
CA LYS A 26 -9.74 -14.78 19.03
C LYS A 26 -11.04 -15.42 19.54
N PRO A 27 -11.39 -16.63 19.07
CA PRO A 27 -12.68 -17.25 19.36
C PRO A 27 -12.93 -17.53 20.85
N ASP A 28 -11.84 -17.74 21.61
CA ASP A 28 -11.90 -18.07 23.03
C ASP A 28 -11.86 -16.83 23.93
N ALA A 29 -11.66 -15.64 23.36
CA ALA A 29 -11.71 -14.39 24.11
C ALA A 29 -13.14 -14.10 24.60
N LYS A 30 -13.26 -13.23 25.62
CA LYS A 30 -14.56 -12.76 26.10
C LYS A 30 -15.38 -12.12 24.98
N SER A 31 -16.69 -12.16 25.09
CA SER A 31 -17.62 -11.70 24.03
C SER A 31 -17.44 -10.24 23.64
N ASP A 32 -17.06 -9.38 24.59
CA ASP A 32 -16.77 -7.96 24.39
C ASP A 32 -15.41 -7.69 23.70
N LEU A 33 -14.58 -8.73 23.55
CA LEU A 33 -13.30 -8.70 22.84
C LEU A 33 -13.38 -9.40 21.49
N ARG A 34 -13.91 -10.63 21.45
CA ARG A 34 -13.89 -11.47 20.23
C ARG A 34 -14.81 -10.99 19.10
N GLY A 35 -15.82 -10.16 19.41
CA GLY A 35 -16.82 -9.73 18.44
C GLY A 35 -17.83 -10.82 18.05
N GLU A 36 -18.55 -10.60 16.94
CA GLU A 36 -19.65 -11.46 16.49
C GLU A 36 -19.28 -12.43 15.36
N PHE A 37 -18.11 -12.26 14.71
CA PHE A 37 -17.73 -13.10 13.58
C PHE A 37 -17.11 -14.42 14.02
N LYS A 38 -17.30 -15.43 13.20
CA LYS A 38 -16.81 -16.78 13.45
C LYS A 38 -15.48 -17.04 12.73
N PRO A 39 -14.59 -17.83 13.35
CA PRO A 39 -13.41 -18.31 12.65
C PRO A 39 -13.79 -19.41 11.65
N ILE A 40 -13.09 -19.44 10.52
CA ILE A 40 -13.10 -20.54 9.56
C ILE A 40 -11.69 -21.10 9.40
N SER A 41 -11.58 -22.39 9.07
CA SER A 41 -10.34 -23.01 8.73
C SER A 41 -9.78 -22.44 7.41
N THR A 42 -8.46 -22.44 7.30
CA THR A 42 -7.75 -22.00 6.09
C THR A 42 -7.09 -23.19 5.40
N ALA A 43 -6.49 -22.99 4.23
CA ALA A 43 -5.66 -23.99 3.57
C ALA A 43 -4.39 -24.31 4.39
N THR A 44 -3.95 -23.41 5.27
CA THR A 44 -2.83 -23.62 6.19
C THR A 44 -3.32 -24.32 7.47
N PRO A 45 -2.88 -25.54 7.78
CA PRO A 45 -3.34 -26.26 8.96
C PRO A 45 -3.13 -25.48 10.26
N GLY A 46 -4.16 -25.43 11.13
CA GLY A 46 -4.10 -24.73 12.41
C GLY A 46 -4.27 -23.22 12.35
N VAL A 47 -4.34 -22.63 11.17
CA VAL A 47 -4.57 -21.20 10.98
C VAL A 47 -6.04 -20.95 10.68
N HIS A 48 -6.63 -19.97 11.36
CA HIS A 48 -8.02 -19.58 11.20
C HIS A 48 -8.13 -18.12 10.79
N PHE A 49 -9.11 -17.83 9.95
CA PHE A 49 -9.50 -16.49 9.53
C PHE A 49 -10.95 -16.20 9.86
N CYS A 50 -11.35 -14.94 9.75
CA CYS A 50 -12.74 -14.53 9.84
C CYS A 50 -13.56 -15.12 8.69
N GLU A 51 -14.82 -15.53 8.97
CA GLU A 51 -15.75 -16.10 7.99
C GLU A 51 -16.06 -15.21 6.78
N HIS A 52 -15.73 -13.92 6.85
CA HIS A 52 -15.99 -12.95 5.78
C HIS A 52 -14.80 -12.74 4.82
N ILE A 53 -13.75 -13.54 4.96
CA ILE A 53 -12.59 -13.59 4.01
C ILE A 53 -12.28 -15.03 3.56
N PRO A 54 -13.29 -15.77 3.05
CA PRO A 54 -13.14 -17.18 2.70
C PRO A 54 -12.19 -17.41 1.52
N LEU A 55 -12.06 -16.48 0.57
CA LEU A 55 -11.15 -16.61 -0.56
C LEU A 55 -9.69 -16.50 -0.11
N MET A 56 -9.38 -15.54 0.77
CA MET A 56 -8.05 -15.47 1.39
C MET A 56 -7.75 -16.72 2.24
N ALA A 57 -8.74 -17.22 2.96
CA ALA A 57 -8.59 -18.47 3.72
C ALA A 57 -8.18 -19.63 2.83
N ALA A 58 -8.78 -19.74 1.65
CA ALA A 58 -8.45 -20.77 0.64
C ALA A 58 -7.06 -20.56 0.01
N HIS A 59 -6.51 -19.35 0.05
CA HIS A 59 -5.18 -19.01 -0.48
C HIS A 59 -4.11 -18.80 0.59
N SER A 60 -4.37 -19.13 1.86
CA SER A 60 -3.47 -18.85 2.97
C SER A 60 -2.07 -19.47 2.81
N GLU A 61 -1.93 -20.52 2.04
CA GLU A 61 -0.66 -21.17 1.69
C GLU A 61 0.24 -20.32 0.77
N LYS A 62 -0.27 -19.24 0.17
CA LYS A 62 0.46 -18.41 -0.79
C LYS A 62 1.15 -17.21 -0.15
N PHE A 63 0.87 -16.91 1.10
CA PHE A 63 1.42 -15.76 1.79
C PHE A 63 1.83 -16.08 3.23
N ALA A 64 2.70 -15.26 3.78
CA ALA A 64 3.03 -15.24 5.20
C ALA A 64 2.24 -14.15 5.93
N ILE A 65 1.85 -14.43 7.17
CA ILE A 65 1.16 -13.49 8.06
C ILE A 65 2.11 -13.12 9.19
N VAL A 66 2.28 -11.82 9.45
CA VAL A 66 3.01 -11.31 10.61
C VAL A 66 1.97 -10.81 11.61
N ARG A 67 1.81 -11.48 12.76
CA ARG A 67 0.76 -11.22 13.78
C ARG A 67 1.24 -10.44 15.00
N SER A 68 2.51 -10.07 15.03
CA SER A 68 3.16 -9.48 16.21
C SER A 68 3.71 -8.07 15.96
N LEU A 69 3.26 -7.41 14.90
CA LEU A 69 3.65 -6.04 14.62
C LEU A 69 3.10 -5.09 15.67
N HIS A 70 3.94 -4.12 16.08
CA HIS A 70 3.55 -3.09 17.04
C HIS A 70 4.32 -1.79 16.83
N HIS A 71 3.76 -0.70 17.31
CA HIS A 71 4.42 0.60 17.50
C HIS A 71 3.68 1.45 18.53
N GLY A 72 4.17 2.64 18.82
CA GLY A 72 3.60 3.50 19.89
C GLY A 72 2.69 4.64 19.42
N VAL A 73 2.31 4.69 18.12
CA VAL A 73 1.64 5.86 17.55
C VAL A 73 0.15 5.59 17.32
N GLY A 74 -0.72 6.26 18.07
CA GLY A 74 -2.18 6.06 18.02
C GLY A 74 -2.97 6.98 17.09
N GLY A 75 -2.35 7.95 16.44
CA GLY A 75 -3.01 8.85 15.48
C GLY A 75 -2.66 8.51 14.04
N HIS A 76 -3.65 8.55 13.12
CA HIS A 76 -3.48 8.14 11.72
C HIS A 76 -2.29 8.80 11.02
N GLY A 77 -2.12 10.12 11.17
CA GLY A 77 -1.05 10.84 10.48
C GLY A 77 0.34 10.31 10.82
N GLY A 78 0.62 10.13 12.12
CA GLY A 78 1.88 9.58 12.59
C GLY A 78 2.02 8.09 12.35
N ALA A 79 0.95 7.33 12.50
CA ALA A 79 0.93 5.88 12.31
C ALA A 79 1.15 5.50 10.84
N LEU A 80 0.49 6.17 9.91
CA LEU A 80 0.74 5.99 8.48
C LEU A 80 2.20 6.32 8.16
N TYR A 81 2.72 7.46 8.65
CA TYR A 81 4.13 7.79 8.46
C TYR A 81 5.03 6.66 8.92
N THR A 82 4.82 6.16 10.14
CA THR A 82 5.62 5.05 10.70
C THR A 82 5.47 3.78 9.87
N SER A 83 4.25 3.46 9.44
CA SER A 83 3.97 2.27 8.64
C SER A 83 4.62 2.30 7.25
N ILE A 84 4.69 3.46 6.59
CA ILE A 84 5.22 3.56 5.22
C ILE A 84 6.67 4.03 5.12
N THR A 85 7.27 4.50 6.22
CA THR A 85 8.68 4.90 6.25
C THR A 85 9.55 4.00 7.12
N GLY A 86 8.96 3.24 8.05
CA GLY A 86 9.67 2.50 9.08
C GLY A 86 10.31 3.41 10.15
N GLN A 87 9.95 4.70 10.21
CA GLN A 87 10.56 5.70 11.08
C GLN A 87 9.52 6.41 11.95
N PRO A 88 9.91 6.91 13.13
CA PRO A 88 9.04 7.77 13.92
C PRO A 88 8.64 9.03 13.14
N ALA A 89 7.37 9.43 13.25
CA ALA A 89 6.89 10.62 12.57
C ALA A 89 7.45 11.91 13.21
N PRO A 90 8.14 12.77 12.44
CA PRO A 90 8.49 14.09 12.90
C PRO A 90 7.25 15.02 12.88
N LEU A 91 7.32 16.11 13.62
CA LEU A 91 6.39 17.20 13.43
C LEU A 91 6.76 17.93 12.13
N GLY A 92 5.86 17.94 11.13
CA GLY A 92 6.18 18.57 9.84
C GLY A 92 5.02 18.59 8.86
N LYS A 93 5.28 19.14 7.67
CA LYS A 93 4.34 19.20 6.55
C LYS A 93 4.41 17.93 5.71
N ALA A 94 3.32 17.63 5.01
CA ALA A 94 3.23 16.43 4.17
C ALA A 94 4.38 16.32 3.13
N ARG A 95 4.77 17.42 2.51
CA ARG A 95 5.82 17.50 1.49
C ARG A 95 7.12 18.13 2.01
N ASP A 96 7.40 18.03 3.32
CA ASP A 96 8.67 18.53 3.86
C ASP A 96 9.83 17.70 3.30
N PRO A 97 10.85 18.33 2.70
CA PRO A 97 12.02 17.62 2.20
C PRO A 97 12.86 16.96 3.31
N LYS A 98 12.60 17.27 4.58
CA LYS A 98 13.23 16.60 5.73
C LYS A 98 12.52 15.31 6.13
N ASN A 99 11.35 15.03 5.59
CA ASN A 99 10.67 13.78 5.86
C ASN A 99 11.51 12.58 5.40
N TRP A 100 11.37 11.47 6.11
CA TRP A 100 11.92 10.21 5.64
C TRP A 100 11.18 9.77 4.36
N PRO A 101 11.90 9.24 3.36
CA PRO A 101 11.27 8.73 2.15
C PRO A 101 10.30 7.57 2.44
N SER A 102 9.18 7.52 1.73
CA SER A 102 8.31 6.34 1.75
C SER A 102 9.06 5.09 1.26
N ILE A 103 8.59 3.91 1.70
CA ILE A 103 9.12 2.63 1.17
C ILE A 103 9.03 2.58 -0.35
N THR A 104 7.98 3.15 -0.95
CA THR A 104 7.80 3.28 -2.39
C THR A 104 8.91 4.10 -3.04
N ALA A 105 9.22 5.26 -2.46
CA ALA A 105 10.30 6.12 -2.92
C ALA A 105 11.68 5.48 -2.70
N MET A 106 11.88 4.82 -1.56
CA MET A 106 13.12 4.13 -1.24
C MET A 106 13.39 2.98 -2.23
N ILE A 107 12.42 2.11 -2.50
CA ILE A 107 12.57 1.04 -3.49
C ILE A 107 12.86 1.63 -4.88
N SER A 108 12.19 2.71 -5.26
CA SER A 108 12.39 3.37 -6.56
C SER A 108 13.80 3.95 -6.74
N LYS A 109 14.51 4.23 -5.64
CA LYS A 109 15.92 4.67 -5.66
C LYS A 109 16.86 3.55 -6.07
N PHE A 110 16.56 2.31 -5.63
CA PHE A 110 17.44 1.15 -5.86
C PHE A 110 17.02 0.30 -7.06
N ARG A 111 15.80 0.52 -7.58
CA ARG A 111 15.25 -0.27 -8.69
C ARG A 111 15.07 0.62 -9.91
N GLU A 112 15.63 0.19 -11.01
CA GLU A 112 15.42 0.85 -12.29
C GLU A 112 14.09 0.40 -12.91
N ALA A 113 13.38 1.34 -13.50
CA ALA A 113 12.22 1.08 -14.32
C ALA A 113 12.62 0.75 -15.75
N HIS A 114 11.76 0.05 -16.48
CA HIS A 114 11.97 -0.09 -17.93
C HIS A 114 11.90 1.29 -18.60
N GLU A 115 12.58 1.43 -19.72
CA GLU A 115 12.59 2.66 -20.49
C GLU A 115 11.16 3.13 -20.81
N GLY A 116 10.89 4.41 -20.57
CA GLY A 116 9.57 5.00 -20.74
C GLY A 116 8.54 4.64 -19.68
N THR A 117 8.92 3.97 -18.58
CA THR A 117 8.01 3.69 -17.46
C THR A 117 8.41 4.44 -16.20
N PRO A 118 7.46 4.82 -15.34
CA PRO A 118 7.78 5.47 -14.07
C PRO A 118 8.41 4.49 -13.08
N ARG A 119 9.24 5.01 -12.19
CA ARG A 119 9.89 4.21 -11.13
C ARG A 119 8.94 3.80 -10.02
N ALA A 120 7.90 4.59 -9.75
CA ALA A 120 6.92 4.33 -8.71
C ALA A 120 5.57 4.94 -9.09
N ILE A 121 4.50 4.22 -8.80
CA ILE A 121 3.11 4.69 -8.97
C ILE A 121 2.37 4.51 -7.65
N CYS A 122 1.53 5.49 -7.31
CA CYS A 122 0.55 5.40 -6.23
C CYS A 122 -0.85 5.61 -6.82
N MET A 123 -1.81 4.80 -6.44
CA MET A 123 -3.20 4.87 -6.93
C MET A 123 -4.21 4.40 -5.89
N PRO A 124 -5.49 4.69 -6.02
CA PRO A 124 -6.07 5.69 -6.92
C PRO A 124 -6.04 7.11 -6.33
N TYR A 125 -5.56 7.29 -5.12
CA TYR A 125 -5.47 8.54 -4.37
C TYR A 125 -4.32 8.50 -3.34
N LEU A 126 -3.95 9.67 -2.82
CA LEU A 126 -3.09 9.79 -1.63
C LEU A 126 -3.91 9.62 -0.34
N ASN A 127 -3.26 9.34 0.76
CA ASN A 127 -3.91 9.21 2.06
C ASN A 127 -4.03 10.58 2.75
N TYR A 128 -5.22 10.84 3.28
CA TYR A 128 -5.58 12.04 4.02
C TYR A 128 -6.13 11.68 5.39
N ASP A 129 -5.98 12.58 6.33
CA ASP A 129 -6.60 12.50 7.64
C ASP A 129 -7.27 13.84 7.95
N ASN A 130 -8.59 13.83 8.24
CA ASN A 130 -9.40 15.04 8.45
C ASN A 130 -9.20 16.12 7.36
N GLY A 131 -9.09 15.70 6.10
CA GLY A 131 -8.87 16.60 4.95
C GLY A 131 -7.43 17.09 4.78
N ALA A 132 -6.53 16.77 5.69
CA ALA A 132 -5.12 17.09 5.59
C ALA A 132 -4.33 15.97 4.91
N LEU A 133 -3.48 16.31 3.95
CA LEU A 133 -2.57 15.35 3.33
C LEU A 133 -1.55 14.85 4.35
N ILE A 134 -1.47 13.54 4.53
CA ILE A 134 -0.56 12.92 5.49
C ILE A 134 0.89 12.96 4.96
N GLN A 135 1.84 13.21 5.83
CA GLN A 135 3.28 13.18 5.54
C GLN A 135 3.81 11.76 5.31
N GLY A 136 5.03 11.64 4.74
CA GLY A 136 5.73 10.36 4.55
C GLY A 136 5.37 9.61 3.26
N GLN A 137 4.47 10.13 2.41
CA GLN A 137 4.05 9.47 1.16
C GLN A 137 4.94 9.79 -0.05
N PHE A 138 6.00 10.57 0.14
CA PHE A 138 6.83 11.12 -0.93
C PHE A 138 8.30 10.74 -0.79
N GLY A 139 9.13 11.30 -1.67
CA GLY A 139 10.56 11.07 -1.71
C GLY A 139 11.36 11.67 -0.55
N GLY A 140 10.75 12.60 0.24
CA GLY A 140 11.42 13.24 1.35
C GLY A 140 12.81 13.76 0.97
N TRP A 141 13.82 13.48 1.79
CA TRP A 141 15.21 13.91 1.55
C TRP A 141 15.86 13.27 0.32
N LEU A 142 15.33 12.20 -0.28
CA LEU A 142 15.76 11.69 -1.59
C LEU A 142 15.44 12.66 -2.74
N GLY A 143 14.51 13.58 -2.51
CA GLY A 143 14.06 14.58 -3.48
C GLY A 143 12.87 14.14 -4.35
N GLU A 144 12.28 15.12 -5.02
CA GLU A 144 11.03 14.97 -5.77
C GLU A 144 11.08 13.96 -6.91
N LYS A 145 12.26 13.72 -7.49
CA LYS A 145 12.44 12.72 -8.57
C LYS A 145 12.09 11.29 -8.15
N PHE A 146 11.99 11.04 -6.85
CA PHE A 146 11.58 9.74 -6.29
C PHE A 146 10.14 9.76 -5.76
N ASN A 147 9.40 10.87 -5.93
CA ASN A 147 7.98 10.87 -5.61
C ASN A 147 7.26 9.84 -6.50
N PRO A 148 6.36 9.03 -5.92
CA PRO A 148 5.50 8.19 -6.74
C PRO A 148 4.59 9.06 -7.61
N ILE A 149 4.38 8.64 -8.86
CA ILE A 149 3.41 9.29 -9.73
C ILE A 149 2.01 8.87 -9.28
N MET A 150 1.14 9.85 -9.10
CA MET A 150 -0.27 9.60 -8.83
C MET A 150 -1.01 9.21 -10.10
N MET A 151 -1.74 8.11 -10.03
CA MET A 151 -2.54 7.62 -11.14
C MET A 151 -3.96 7.30 -10.66
N LYS A 152 -4.98 7.80 -11.37
CA LYS A 152 -6.36 7.41 -11.13
C LYS A 152 -6.65 6.07 -11.80
N THR A 153 -7.46 5.25 -11.16
CA THR A 153 -7.96 4.02 -11.78
C THR A 153 -9.03 4.36 -12.81
N PRO A 154 -8.92 3.87 -14.06
CA PRO A 154 -9.83 4.27 -15.14
C PRO A 154 -11.21 3.62 -15.05
N ALA A 155 -11.39 2.59 -14.23
CA ALA A 155 -12.59 1.79 -14.13
C ALA A 155 -12.96 1.43 -12.70
N GLY A 156 -14.18 0.96 -12.50
CA GLY A 156 -14.70 0.50 -11.22
C GLY A 156 -15.63 1.51 -10.55
N LYS A 157 -16.63 1.00 -9.84
CA LYS A 157 -17.55 1.83 -9.05
C LYS A 157 -16.81 2.47 -7.88
N PRO A 158 -17.21 3.67 -7.46
CA PRO A 158 -16.64 4.31 -6.28
C PRO A 158 -16.69 3.36 -5.07
N TYR A 159 -15.57 3.27 -4.39
CA TYR A 159 -15.41 2.52 -3.17
C TYR A 159 -15.08 3.51 -2.04
N GLY A 160 -15.96 3.64 -1.08
CA GLY A 160 -15.82 4.58 0.00
C GLY A 160 -15.89 6.04 -0.43
N GLY A 161 -15.28 6.94 0.30
CA GLY A 161 -15.26 8.37 0.05
C GLY A 161 -14.60 8.83 -1.27
N THR A 162 -14.20 7.91 -2.14
CA THR A 162 -13.48 8.22 -3.38
C THR A 162 -14.31 9.00 -4.40
N SER A 163 -15.65 8.91 -4.36
CA SER A 163 -16.53 9.64 -5.29
C SER A 163 -16.45 11.17 -5.17
N ARG A 164 -15.85 11.67 -4.09
CA ARG A 164 -15.69 13.11 -3.83
C ARG A 164 -14.24 13.60 -4.02
N TYR A 165 -13.33 12.70 -4.35
CA TYR A 165 -11.93 13.04 -4.46
C TYR A 165 -11.65 13.71 -5.82
N THR A 166 -11.47 15.01 -5.78
CA THR A 166 -11.03 15.84 -6.89
C THR A 166 -9.65 16.41 -6.57
N ASP A 167 -8.63 15.57 -6.46
CA ASP A 167 -7.26 16.09 -6.46
C ASP A 167 -6.91 16.49 -7.90
N THR A 168 -7.01 17.78 -8.16
CA THR A 168 -6.81 18.36 -9.50
C THR A 168 -5.34 18.51 -9.87
N GLU A 169 -4.40 18.26 -8.95
CA GLU A 169 -2.98 18.53 -9.20
C GLU A 169 -2.33 17.53 -10.17
N LEU A 170 -2.90 16.34 -10.37
CA LEU A 170 -2.32 15.31 -11.24
C LEU A 170 -3.40 14.48 -11.95
N ASP A 171 -4.36 15.16 -12.56
CA ASP A 171 -5.27 14.50 -13.50
C ASP A 171 -4.52 14.24 -14.83
N LEU A 172 -3.65 13.21 -14.80
CA LEU A 172 -3.10 12.65 -16.02
C LEU A 172 -4.23 11.91 -16.74
N THR A 173 -5.02 12.67 -17.49
CA THR A 173 -5.98 12.08 -18.43
C THR A 173 -5.19 11.45 -19.57
N LEU A 174 -4.89 10.13 -19.42
CA LEU A 174 -4.23 9.33 -20.45
C LEU A 174 -5.04 9.27 -21.78
N ASN A 175 -6.21 9.90 -21.80
CA ASN A 175 -7.05 10.07 -22.99
C ASN A 175 -6.66 11.28 -23.88
N LEU A 176 -5.61 12.02 -23.57
CA LEU A 176 -5.12 13.06 -24.46
C LEU A 176 -4.48 12.43 -25.70
N LYS A 177 -4.88 12.90 -26.89
CA LYS A 177 -4.21 12.53 -28.14
C LYS A 177 -2.73 12.93 -28.04
N ASN A 178 -1.84 12.04 -28.43
CA ASN A 178 -0.37 12.22 -28.34
C ASN A 178 0.06 13.60 -28.84
N ASP A 179 -0.49 14.06 -29.97
CA ASP A 179 -0.17 15.34 -30.59
C ASP A 179 -0.41 16.54 -29.65
N ARG A 180 -1.52 16.52 -28.89
CA ARG A 180 -1.81 17.59 -27.93
C ARG A 180 -0.89 17.58 -26.71
N VAL A 181 -0.39 16.42 -26.29
CA VAL A 181 0.59 16.32 -25.20
C VAL A 181 1.92 16.92 -25.67
N VAL A 182 2.38 16.56 -26.86
CA VAL A 182 3.62 17.08 -27.45
C VAL A 182 3.54 18.58 -27.69
N GLU A 183 2.43 19.08 -28.25
CA GLU A 183 2.21 20.53 -28.46
C GLU A 183 2.19 21.30 -27.16
N ARG A 184 1.51 20.79 -26.12
CA ARG A 184 1.49 21.42 -24.79
C ARG A 184 2.86 21.43 -24.14
N GLN A 185 3.62 20.34 -24.26
CA GLN A 185 5.00 20.30 -23.77
C GLN A 185 5.89 21.33 -24.47
N SER A 186 5.84 21.40 -25.81
CA SER A 186 6.64 22.34 -26.60
C SER A 186 6.28 23.80 -26.30
N LEU A 187 4.98 24.12 -26.17
CA LEU A 187 4.51 25.46 -25.82
C LEU A 187 4.94 25.85 -24.41
N ARG A 188 4.83 24.94 -23.47
CA ARG A 188 5.20 25.17 -22.08
C ARG A 188 6.70 25.35 -21.91
N GLN A 189 7.55 24.55 -22.57
CA GLN A 189 9.01 24.73 -22.56
C GLN A 189 9.44 26.12 -23.05
N ARG A 190 8.66 26.72 -23.98
CA ARG A 190 8.91 28.10 -24.46
C ARG A 190 8.44 29.18 -23.48
N LEU A 191 7.46 28.87 -22.63
CA LEU A 191 6.82 29.85 -21.73
C LEU A 191 7.32 29.73 -20.28
N GLU A 192 7.97 28.63 -19.91
CA GLU A 192 8.46 28.42 -18.54
C GLU A 192 9.58 29.40 -18.18
N ARG A 193 9.31 30.22 -17.14
CA ARG A 193 10.34 30.99 -16.45
C ARG A 193 10.67 30.30 -15.12
N PRO A 194 11.94 30.29 -14.68
CA PRO A 194 12.30 29.72 -13.38
C PRO A 194 11.54 30.45 -12.26
N VAL A 195 10.81 29.67 -11.45
CA VAL A 195 10.15 30.13 -10.24
C VAL A 195 10.66 29.25 -9.09
N GLY A 196 11.23 29.87 -8.06
CA GLY A 196 11.87 29.14 -6.95
C GLY A 196 13.38 28.95 -7.10
N THR A 197 13.95 28.03 -6.29
CA THR A 197 15.38 27.70 -6.41
C THR A 197 15.64 26.88 -7.67
N ALA A 198 16.89 26.91 -8.17
CA ALA A 198 17.28 26.14 -9.35
C ALA A 198 17.02 24.62 -9.19
N ASN A 199 17.18 24.08 -7.97
CA ASN A 199 16.90 22.68 -7.65
C ASN A 199 15.41 22.34 -7.68
N ASP A 200 14.54 23.24 -7.16
CA ASP A 200 13.10 23.06 -7.19
C ASP A 200 12.56 23.04 -8.62
N PHE A 201 13.07 23.97 -9.45
CA PHE A 201 12.71 24.07 -10.86
C PHE A 201 13.11 22.81 -11.65
N GLU A 202 14.31 22.31 -11.41
CA GLU A 202 14.82 21.10 -12.08
C GLU A 202 14.04 19.85 -11.64
N GLY A 203 13.70 19.71 -10.36
CA GLY A 203 12.88 18.62 -9.84
C GLY A 203 11.49 18.61 -10.46
N HIS A 204 10.81 19.76 -10.50
CA HIS A 204 9.51 19.91 -11.15
C HIS A 204 9.57 19.69 -12.66
N ARG A 205 10.63 20.12 -13.33
CA ARG A 205 10.83 19.89 -14.77
C ARG A 205 10.94 18.40 -15.06
N ARG A 206 11.82 17.69 -14.36
CA ARG A 206 12.03 16.24 -14.54
C ARG A 206 10.79 15.41 -14.24
N PHE A 207 10.06 15.77 -13.17
CA PHE A 207 8.80 15.10 -12.84
C PHE A 207 7.78 15.25 -13.98
N ARG A 208 7.69 16.43 -14.57
CA ARG A 208 6.77 16.70 -15.69
C ARG A 208 7.20 16.02 -16.97
N GLU A 209 8.50 15.98 -17.26
CA GLU A 209 9.05 15.24 -18.41
C GLU A 209 8.74 13.75 -18.26
N MET A 210 9.00 13.17 -17.10
CA MET A 210 8.68 11.78 -16.82
C MET A 210 7.18 11.50 -16.93
N ALA A 211 6.32 12.39 -16.46
CA ALA A 211 4.87 12.26 -16.60
C ALA A 211 4.42 12.32 -18.06
N ALA A 212 5.06 13.16 -18.87
CA ALA A 212 4.76 13.25 -20.30
C ALA A 212 5.30 12.06 -21.09
N ASP A 213 6.49 11.57 -20.77
CA ASP A 213 7.05 10.35 -21.36
C ASP A 213 6.17 9.14 -21.04
N MET A 214 5.63 9.07 -19.82
CA MET A 214 4.67 8.06 -19.42
C MET A 214 3.38 8.14 -20.24
N LEU A 215 2.85 9.35 -20.52
CA LEU A 215 1.68 9.54 -21.37
C LEU A 215 1.91 9.12 -22.83
N LEU A 216 3.16 9.23 -23.29
CA LEU A 216 3.60 8.84 -24.62
C LEU A 216 4.01 7.36 -24.69
N SER A 217 4.36 6.76 -23.53
CA SER A 217 4.83 5.39 -23.43
C SER A 217 3.75 4.37 -23.81
N SER A 218 4.00 3.60 -24.83
CA SER A 218 3.10 2.53 -25.26
C SER A 218 2.86 1.44 -24.20
N PRO A 219 3.86 0.97 -23.43
CA PRO A 219 3.63 -0.03 -22.38
C PRO A 219 2.70 0.43 -21.27
N VAL A 220 2.91 1.63 -20.70
CA VAL A 220 2.06 2.17 -19.62
C VAL A 220 0.65 2.46 -20.13
N LYS A 221 0.54 3.01 -21.34
CA LYS A 221 -0.76 3.27 -21.96
C LYS A 221 -1.57 2.00 -22.17
N ARG A 222 -0.94 0.94 -22.67
CA ARG A 222 -1.58 -0.38 -22.79
C ARG A 222 -1.95 -0.98 -21.44
N ALA A 223 -1.09 -0.82 -20.42
CA ALA A 223 -1.38 -1.31 -19.08
C ALA A 223 -2.59 -0.58 -18.46
N TYR A 224 -2.69 0.72 -18.67
CA TYR A 224 -3.78 1.57 -18.16
C TYR A 224 -5.13 1.26 -18.80
N ASP A 225 -5.14 0.81 -20.04
CA ASP A 225 -6.36 0.47 -20.76
C ASP A 225 -6.90 -0.90 -20.33
N LEU A 226 -7.73 -0.89 -19.28
CA LEU A 226 -8.33 -2.09 -18.71
C LEU A 226 -9.40 -2.72 -19.60
N GLU A 227 -9.85 -2.04 -20.66
CA GLU A 227 -10.81 -2.61 -21.60
C GLU A 227 -10.19 -3.69 -22.48
N HIS A 228 -8.87 -3.65 -22.66
CA HIS A 228 -8.11 -4.69 -23.35
C HIS A 228 -7.76 -5.90 -22.47
N GLU A 229 -8.17 -5.92 -21.19
CA GLU A 229 -8.02 -7.10 -20.34
C GLU A 229 -9.17 -8.09 -20.59
N ASP A 230 -8.92 -9.39 -20.45
CA ASP A 230 -9.95 -10.42 -20.48
C ASP A 230 -11.09 -10.05 -19.51
N PRO A 231 -12.35 -9.95 -20.00
CA PRO A 231 -13.49 -9.62 -19.13
C PRO A 231 -13.63 -10.54 -17.92
N ARG A 232 -13.24 -11.81 -18.03
CA ARG A 232 -13.27 -12.76 -16.90
C ARG A 232 -12.28 -12.37 -15.81
N ILE A 233 -11.09 -11.91 -16.20
CA ILE A 233 -10.07 -11.40 -15.26
C ILE A 233 -10.59 -10.11 -14.60
N ARG A 234 -11.15 -9.17 -15.37
CA ARG A 234 -11.74 -7.94 -14.80
C ARG A 234 -12.83 -8.26 -13.76
N VAL A 235 -13.71 -9.18 -14.08
CA VAL A 235 -14.78 -9.64 -13.17
C VAL A 235 -14.21 -10.31 -11.93
N MET A 236 -13.13 -11.08 -12.05
CA MET A 236 -12.48 -11.75 -10.91
C MET A 236 -12.04 -10.74 -9.85
N TYR A 237 -11.43 -9.62 -10.24
CA TYR A 237 -11.02 -8.55 -9.31
C TYR A 237 -12.18 -7.75 -8.70
N GLY A 238 -13.36 -7.80 -9.28
CA GLY A 238 -14.55 -7.07 -8.84
C GLY A 238 -14.72 -5.70 -9.52
N ASP A 239 -15.98 -5.28 -9.66
CA ASP A 239 -16.36 -4.02 -10.30
C ASP A 239 -16.36 -2.84 -9.31
N HIS A 240 -15.22 -2.59 -8.69
CA HIS A 240 -15.00 -1.46 -7.79
C HIS A 240 -13.55 -0.96 -7.90
N ILE A 241 -13.33 0.31 -7.55
CA ILE A 241 -12.03 0.97 -7.71
C ILE A 241 -10.89 0.17 -7.05
N GLY A 242 -11.09 -0.38 -5.85
CA GLY A 242 -10.06 -1.17 -5.16
C GLY A 242 -9.58 -2.37 -5.99
N GLY A 243 -10.52 -3.17 -6.52
CA GLY A 243 -10.18 -4.33 -7.35
C GLY A 243 -9.58 -3.94 -8.70
N GLN A 244 -10.16 -2.97 -9.37
CA GLN A 244 -9.64 -2.49 -10.66
C GLN A 244 -8.27 -1.79 -10.49
N SER A 245 -7.98 -1.18 -9.33
CA SER A 245 -6.64 -0.67 -9.00
C SER A 245 -5.63 -1.81 -8.83
N MET A 246 -5.99 -2.91 -8.16
CA MET A 246 -5.12 -4.07 -8.01
C MET A 246 -4.84 -4.74 -9.37
N LEU A 247 -5.86 -4.83 -10.25
CA LEU A 247 -5.68 -5.29 -11.63
C LEU A 247 -4.72 -4.38 -12.39
N LEU A 248 -4.91 -3.06 -12.29
CA LEU A 248 -4.03 -2.08 -12.93
C LEU A 248 -2.60 -2.18 -12.39
N ALA A 249 -2.43 -2.39 -11.07
CA ALA A 249 -1.10 -2.57 -10.46
C ALA A 249 -0.37 -3.78 -11.06
N ARG A 250 -1.04 -4.93 -11.22
CA ARG A 250 -0.47 -6.10 -11.88
C ARG A 250 -0.04 -5.78 -13.32
N ARG A 251 -0.89 -5.11 -14.11
CA ARG A 251 -0.57 -4.73 -15.49
C ARG A 251 0.60 -3.75 -15.58
N LEU A 252 0.70 -2.80 -14.65
CA LEU A 252 1.80 -1.85 -14.58
C LEU A 252 3.12 -2.52 -14.22
N THR A 253 3.11 -3.49 -13.30
CA THR A 253 4.32 -4.26 -13.00
C THR A 253 4.76 -5.12 -14.18
N GLU A 254 3.85 -5.71 -14.94
CA GLU A 254 4.14 -6.38 -16.21
C GLU A 254 4.71 -5.42 -17.27
N ALA A 255 4.29 -4.16 -17.27
CA ALA A 255 4.83 -3.13 -18.15
C ALA A 255 6.23 -2.62 -17.72
N GLY A 256 6.76 -3.08 -16.58
CA GLY A 256 8.10 -2.78 -16.09
C GLY A 256 8.17 -1.68 -15.03
N VAL A 257 7.05 -1.32 -14.40
CA VAL A 257 7.05 -0.43 -13.22
C VAL A 257 7.51 -1.23 -12.00
N PRO A 258 8.61 -0.87 -11.35
CA PRO A 258 9.19 -1.69 -10.29
C PRO A 258 8.40 -1.66 -8.98
N ILE A 259 7.62 -0.60 -8.71
CA ILE A 259 6.78 -0.53 -7.53
C ILE A 259 5.48 0.22 -7.77
N VAL A 260 4.38 -0.38 -7.34
CA VAL A 260 3.03 0.18 -7.41
C VAL A 260 2.38 0.08 -6.04
N GLN A 261 1.93 1.21 -5.50
CA GLN A 261 1.13 1.25 -4.27
C GLN A 261 -0.34 1.47 -4.61
N VAL A 262 -1.19 0.60 -4.10
CA VAL A 262 -2.65 0.70 -4.17
C VAL A 262 -3.19 1.05 -2.79
N ASN A 263 -3.80 2.22 -2.65
CA ASN A 263 -4.50 2.59 -1.43
C ASN A 263 -5.92 2.01 -1.46
N ALA A 264 -6.12 0.92 -0.75
CA ALA A 264 -7.37 0.16 -0.70
C ALA A 264 -8.21 0.57 0.52
N GLY A 265 -8.78 1.70 0.43
CA GLY A 265 -9.56 2.40 1.46
C GLY A 265 -9.27 3.89 1.38
N ALA A 266 -10.30 4.71 1.20
CA ALA A 266 -10.12 6.15 1.19
C ALA A 266 -9.63 6.62 2.57
N GLY A 267 -8.69 7.53 2.59
CA GLY A 267 -8.39 8.30 3.77
C GLY A 267 -9.59 9.14 4.22
N ASP A 268 -9.52 9.72 5.38
CA ASP A 268 -10.57 10.63 5.86
C ASP A 268 -10.44 12.00 5.18
N LEU A 269 -11.26 12.21 4.15
CA LEU A 269 -11.32 13.48 3.42
C LEU A 269 -12.21 14.51 4.10
N ALA A 270 -13.11 14.10 5.02
CA ALA A 270 -14.13 14.99 5.57
C ALA A 270 -14.61 14.62 6.98
N GLY A 271 -13.79 14.01 7.81
CA GLY A 271 -14.15 13.68 9.19
C GLY A 271 -15.03 12.44 9.35
N GLY A 272 -14.45 11.25 9.15
CA GLY A 272 -15.06 9.96 9.56
C GLY A 272 -16.16 9.41 8.66
N SER A 273 -16.26 9.86 7.42
CA SER A 273 -17.24 9.33 6.47
C SER A 273 -16.56 8.68 5.28
N GLY A 274 -16.52 7.37 5.23
CA GLY A 274 -16.02 6.65 4.06
C GLY A 274 -15.98 5.14 4.27
N ASP A 275 -15.79 4.39 3.19
CA ASP A 275 -15.48 2.98 3.24
C ASP A 275 -13.96 2.81 3.44
N ASN A 276 -13.51 3.10 4.64
CA ASN A 276 -12.15 2.89 5.09
C ASN A 276 -12.15 1.99 6.34
N TRP A 277 -10.97 1.60 6.77
CA TRP A 277 -10.81 0.68 7.88
C TRP A 277 -10.89 1.36 9.26
N ASP A 278 -11.12 2.69 9.28
CA ASP A 278 -11.33 3.48 10.50
C ASP A 278 -12.76 3.33 11.04
N THR A 279 -13.01 2.24 11.76
CA THR A 279 -14.34 1.75 12.12
C THR A 279 -14.67 1.96 13.60
N HIS A 280 -14.60 3.21 14.06
CA HIS A 280 -14.98 3.59 15.44
C HIS A 280 -16.46 3.35 15.80
N ARG A 281 -17.30 3.16 14.78
CA ARG A 281 -18.74 2.86 14.93
C ARG A 281 -19.19 1.94 13.80
N ASP A 282 -20.26 1.20 14.05
CA ASP A 282 -20.86 0.29 13.08
C ASP A 282 -19.82 -0.65 12.44
N HIS A 283 -18.85 -1.09 13.25
CA HIS A 283 -17.69 -1.85 12.79
C HIS A 283 -18.12 -3.14 12.07
N PHE A 284 -18.92 -3.97 12.72
CA PHE A 284 -19.31 -5.27 12.18
C PHE A 284 -20.14 -5.17 10.90
N PRO A 285 -21.17 -4.31 10.81
CA PRO A 285 -21.87 -4.09 9.55
C PRO A 285 -21.00 -3.60 8.42
N LYS A 286 -20.07 -2.67 8.67
CA LYS A 286 -19.11 -2.16 7.67
C LYS A 286 -18.16 -3.26 7.22
N MET A 287 -17.53 -3.97 8.15
CA MET A 287 -16.62 -5.08 7.86
C MET A 287 -17.32 -6.16 7.04
N LYS A 288 -18.46 -6.66 7.48
CA LYS A 288 -19.20 -7.76 6.86
C LYS A 288 -19.73 -7.44 5.47
N LYS A 289 -20.30 -6.24 5.28
CA LYS A 289 -21.06 -5.93 4.06
C LYS A 289 -20.21 -5.29 2.97
N ARG A 290 -19.09 -4.63 3.33
CA ARG A 290 -18.38 -3.78 2.39
C ARG A 290 -16.86 -4.00 2.38
N LEU A 291 -16.20 -3.93 3.54
CA LEU A 291 -14.74 -3.90 3.60
C LEU A 291 -14.14 -5.27 3.32
N LEU A 292 -14.48 -6.27 4.12
CA LEU A 292 -13.90 -7.61 4.01
C LEU A 292 -14.23 -8.31 2.68
N PRO A 293 -15.50 -8.37 2.21
CA PRO A 293 -15.80 -9.08 0.96
C PRO A 293 -15.14 -8.46 -0.27
N VAL A 294 -15.03 -7.12 -0.29
CA VAL A 294 -14.38 -6.40 -1.39
C VAL A 294 -12.88 -6.66 -1.38
N PHE A 295 -12.25 -6.57 -0.21
CA PHE A 295 -10.82 -6.82 -0.06
C PHE A 295 -10.48 -8.30 -0.34
N ASP A 296 -11.23 -9.24 0.24
CA ASP A 296 -11.06 -10.67 0.05
C ASP A 296 -11.05 -11.05 -1.42
N ARG A 297 -12.04 -10.56 -2.17
CA ARG A 297 -12.13 -10.79 -3.61
C ARG A 297 -10.95 -10.23 -4.37
N SER A 298 -10.58 -8.98 -4.10
CA SER A 298 -9.56 -8.27 -4.87
C SER A 298 -8.17 -8.84 -4.66
N ILE A 299 -7.77 -9.09 -3.40
CA ILE A 299 -6.44 -9.61 -3.08
C ILE A 299 -6.31 -11.07 -3.51
N SER A 300 -7.37 -11.88 -3.36
CA SER A 300 -7.36 -13.27 -3.83
C SER A 300 -7.27 -13.34 -5.35
N ALA A 301 -7.95 -12.43 -6.06
CA ALA A 301 -7.82 -12.30 -7.51
C ALA A 301 -6.38 -11.94 -7.92
N LEU A 302 -5.76 -10.98 -7.22
CA LEU A 302 -4.37 -10.59 -7.49
C LEU A 302 -3.41 -11.76 -7.32
N LEU A 303 -3.48 -12.49 -6.21
CA LEU A 303 -2.62 -13.63 -5.95
C LEU A 303 -2.83 -14.76 -6.98
N THR A 304 -4.08 -15.03 -7.32
CA THR A 304 -4.43 -16.05 -8.33
C THR A 304 -3.92 -15.66 -9.72
N ASP A 305 -4.12 -14.41 -10.13
CA ASP A 305 -3.71 -13.93 -11.46
C ASP A 305 -2.18 -13.93 -11.60
N LEU A 306 -1.46 -13.46 -10.57
CA LEU A 306 0.00 -13.49 -10.53
C LEU A 306 0.54 -14.93 -10.58
N GLU A 307 -0.07 -15.86 -9.85
CA GLU A 307 0.31 -17.27 -9.85
C GLU A 307 0.06 -17.92 -11.22
N GLN A 308 -1.14 -17.74 -11.78
CA GLN A 308 -1.48 -18.31 -13.10
C GLN A 308 -0.58 -17.80 -14.22
N ARG A 309 -0.04 -16.60 -14.08
CA ARG A 309 0.95 -16.02 -15.01
C ARG A 309 2.39 -16.43 -14.71
N GLY A 310 2.63 -17.16 -13.62
CA GLY A 310 3.98 -17.48 -13.16
C GLY A 310 4.77 -16.28 -12.64
N SER A 311 4.11 -15.14 -12.44
CA SER A 311 4.76 -13.88 -12.03
C SER A 311 4.79 -13.66 -10.52
N LEU A 312 4.11 -14.48 -9.72
CA LEU A 312 4.13 -14.37 -8.25
C LEU A 312 5.54 -14.61 -7.68
N GLU A 313 6.35 -15.46 -8.32
CA GLU A 313 7.73 -15.71 -7.90
C GLU A 313 8.66 -14.49 -8.07
N GLU A 314 8.29 -13.55 -8.95
CA GLU A 314 9.06 -12.34 -9.26
C GLU A 314 8.37 -11.05 -8.80
N THR A 315 7.15 -11.14 -8.26
CA THR A 315 6.38 -10.00 -7.75
C THR A 315 6.15 -10.15 -6.26
N LEU A 316 6.65 -9.19 -5.48
CA LEU A 316 6.35 -9.11 -4.07
C LEU A 316 5.00 -8.43 -3.87
N VAL A 317 4.09 -9.06 -3.15
CA VAL A 317 2.80 -8.48 -2.74
C VAL A 317 2.84 -8.23 -1.23
N VAL A 318 2.57 -6.99 -0.83
CA VAL A 318 2.66 -6.54 0.57
C VAL A 318 1.35 -5.88 0.97
N VAL A 319 0.76 -6.27 2.09
CA VAL A 319 -0.41 -5.61 2.67
C VAL A 319 0.02 -4.87 3.93
N LEU A 320 -0.12 -3.55 3.90
CA LEU A 320 0.22 -2.64 5.00
C LEU A 320 -1.04 -1.99 5.57
N THR A 321 -0.96 -1.59 6.82
CA THR A 321 -1.95 -0.75 7.50
C THR A 321 -1.24 0.16 8.51
N ASP A 322 -1.91 1.18 8.98
CA ASP A 322 -1.35 2.13 9.96
C ASP A 322 -1.22 1.52 11.36
N PHE A 323 -2.21 0.77 11.84
CA PHE A 323 -2.22 0.05 13.11
C PHE A 323 -3.35 -1.01 13.15
N GLY A 324 -3.56 -1.65 14.28
CA GLY A 324 -4.72 -2.52 14.55
C GLY A 324 -5.88 -1.76 15.19
N ARG A 325 -6.81 -2.54 15.73
CA ARG A 325 -7.99 -2.03 16.44
C ARG A 325 -8.06 -2.59 17.85
N THR A 326 -8.64 -1.81 18.79
CA THR A 326 -8.75 -2.23 20.19
C THR A 326 -9.40 -3.61 20.31
N PRO A 327 -8.88 -4.48 21.19
CA PRO A 327 -9.58 -5.72 21.52
C PRO A 327 -11.01 -5.46 22.02
N LYS A 328 -11.17 -4.49 22.93
CA LYS A 328 -12.47 -4.13 23.47
C LYS A 328 -13.32 -3.36 22.47
N ILE A 329 -14.53 -3.83 22.26
CA ILE A 329 -15.57 -3.17 21.47
C ILE A 329 -16.08 -1.97 22.28
N ASN A 330 -16.12 -0.78 21.66
CA ASN A 330 -16.58 0.45 22.30
C ASN A 330 -18.13 0.55 22.34
N GLY A 331 -18.64 1.57 23.03
CA GLY A 331 -20.11 1.77 23.19
C GLY A 331 -20.87 2.09 21.90
N ASN A 332 -20.19 2.36 20.79
CA ASN A 332 -20.78 2.61 19.46
C ASN A 332 -20.73 1.36 18.56
N GLY A 333 -20.44 0.19 19.12
CA GLY A 333 -20.25 -1.04 18.34
C GLY A 333 -19.07 -0.95 17.38
N GLY A 334 -18.05 -0.22 17.75
CA GLY A 334 -16.82 0.00 17.00
C GLY A 334 -15.57 -0.46 17.76
N ARG A 335 -14.42 -0.33 17.11
CA ARG A 335 -13.11 -0.52 17.71
C ARG A 335 -12.27 0.72 17.47
N ASP A 336 -11.54 1.15 18.48
CA ASP A 336 -10.69 2.35 18.42
C ASP A 336 -9.27 2.03 17.92
N HIS A 337 -8.41 3.03 17.75
CA HIS A 337 -7.03 2.86 17.30
C HIS A 337 -6.21 2.04 18.28
N TYR A 338 -5.44 1.08 17.78
CA TYR A 338 -4.63 0.23 18.63
C TYR A 338 -3.30 -0.16 18.00
N PRO A 339 -2.24 0.59 18.26
CA PRO A 339 -0.93 0.31 17.71
C PRO A 339 -0.14 -0.77 18.47
N ALA A 340 -0.62 -1.23 19.64
CA ALA A 340 0.10 -2.14 20.49
C ALA A 340 0.27 -3.55 19.90
N VAL A 341 -0.63 -3.96 19.02
CA VAL A 341 -0.47 -5.18 18.21
C VAL A 341 -1.37 -5.11 16.96
N TYR A 342 -0.83 -5.55 15.84
CA TYR A 342 -1.58 -5.68 14.58
C TYR A 342 -0.88 -6.66 13.63
N SER A 343 -1.53 -6.95 12.51
CA SER A 343 -1.05 -7.95 11.56
C SER A 343 -0.92 -7.39 10.16
N GLN A 344 0.06 -7.90 9.41
CA GLN A 344 0.31 -7.59 8.00
C GLN A 344 0.58 -8.88 7.21
N ILE A 345 0.48 -8.79 5.89
CA ILE A 345 0.67 -9.93 4.97
C ILE A 345 1.76 -9.62 3.97
N ILE A 346 2.52 -10.66 3.61
CA ILE A 346 3.54 -10.59 2.56
C ILE A 346 3.52 -11.89 1.74
N ALA A 347 3.62 -11.77 0.42
CA ALA A 347 3.56 -12.91 -0.51
C ALA A 347 4.49 -12.75 -1.69
N GLY A 348 4.85 -13.87 -2.31
CA GLY A 348 5.65 -13.90 -3.55
C GLY A 348 7.13 -13.64 -3.35
N ALA A 349 7.87 -13.55 -4.45
CA ALA A 349 9.30 -13.22 -4.46
C ALA A 349 10.17 -14.05 -3.50
N GLY A 350 9.81 -15.33 -3.30
CA GLY A 350 10.52 -16.26 -2.43
C GLY A 350 10.19 -16.20 -0.95
N ILE A 351 9.18 -15.42 -0.57
CA ILE A 351 8.54 -15.54 0.75
C ILE A 351 7.88 -16.91 0.83
N ARG A 352 8.16 -17.64 1.89
CA ARG A 352 7.49 -18.93 2.14
C ARG A 352 6.06 -18.68 2.58
N GLY A 353 5.11 -19.11 1.78
CA GLY A 353 3.69 -19.05 2.11
C GLY A 353 3.29 -20.08 3.16
N GLY A 354 2.07 -19.95 3.69
CA GLY A 354 1.52 -20.85 4.68
C GLY A 354 2.16 -20.75 6.07
N GLN A 355 2.88 -19.67 6.38
CA GLN A 355 3.49 -19.48 7.68
C GLN A 355 2.91 -18.26 8.42
N VAL A 356 2.92 -18.34 9.73
CA VAL A 356 2.59 -17.23 10.64
C VAL A 356 3.83 -16.91 11.45
N TYR A 357 4.25 -15.66 11.41
CA TYR A 357 5.35 -15.13 12.21
C TYR A 357 4.80 -14.38 13.41
N GLY A 358 5.24 -14.77 14.58
CA GLY A 358 4.78 -14.23 15.84
C GLY A 358 3.30 -14.50 16.14
N SER A 359 2.88 -14.14 17.32
CA SER A 359 1.50 -14.24 17.76
C SER A 359 1.09 -13.03 18.59
N SER A 360 -0.18 -12.67 18.55
CA SER A 360 -0.78 -11.84 19.59
C SER A 360 -1.31 -12.73 20.72
N ASP A 361 -1.46 -12.17 21.90
CA ASP A 361 -1.98 -12.87 23.07
C ASP A 361 -3.44 -13.36 22.86
N LYS A 362 -3.97 -14.10 23.83
CA LYS A 362 -5.31 -14.69 23.78
C LYS A 362 -6.44 -13.67 23.59
N ASP A 363 -6.21 -12.43 23.99
CA ASP A 363 -7.16 -11.33 23.90
C ASP A 363 -6.92 -10.43 22.65
N GLY A 364 -5.82 -10.67 21.90
CA GLY A 364 -5.41 -9.85 20.77
C GLY A 364 -4.96 -8.45 21.19
N ALA A 365 -4.35 -8.34 22.38
CA ALA A 365 -4.02 -7.06 23.00
C ALA A 365 -2.53 -6.70 22.95
N GLN A 366 -1.65 -7.70 22.94
CA GLN A 366 -0.20 -7.50 22.92
C GLN A 366 0.46 -8.59 22.07
N PRO A 367 1.66 -8.35 21.54
CA PRO A 367 2.48 -9.43 21.02
C PRO A 367 2.81 -10.43 22.13
N GLU A 368 2.63 -11.72 21.86
CA GLU A 368 2.98 -12.80 22.77
C GLU A 368 4.31 -13.42 22.41
N THR A 369 4.56 -13.62 21.12
CA THR A 369 5.83 -14.14 20.60
C THR A 369 6.35 -13.27 19.47
N ASP A 370 7.67 -13.25 19.31
CA ASP A 370 8.36 -12.67 18.17
C ASP A 370 7.87 -11.26 17.81
N ALA A 371 7.75 -10.38 18.80
CA ALA A 371 7.35 -8.99 18.61
C ALA A 371 8.25 -8.30 17.59
N CYS A 372 7.65 -7.60 16.62
CA CYS A 372 8.40 -6.92 15.57
C CYS A 372 7.81 -5.53 15.24
N SER A 373 8.65 -4.69 14.68
CA SER A 373 8.33 -3.32 14.33
C SER A 373 8.03 -3.14 12.81
N PRO A 374 7.44 -2.01 12.40
CA PRO A 374 7.38 -1.63 10.99
C PRO A 374 8.75 -1.62 10.31
N ALA A 375 9.82 -1.24 11.01
CA ALA A 375 11.17 -1.26 10.45
C ALA A 375 11.66 -2.68 10.14
N ASP A 376 11.35 -3.69 10.99
CA ASP A 376 11.70 -5.10 10.72
C ASP A 376 10.93 -5.64 9.51
N PHE A 377 9.67 -5.26 9.37
CA PHE A 377 8.87 -5.61 8.21
C PHE A 377 9.42 -4.95 6.93
N HIS A 378 9.83 -3.67 6.98
CA HIS A 378 10.49 -2.98 5.86
C HIS A 378 11.83 -3.64 5.49
N ALA A 379 12.64 -4.03 6.48
CA ALA A 379 13.89 -4.76 6.23
C ALA A 379 13.63 -6.06 5.45
N THR A 380 12.53 -6.76 5.78
CA THR A 380 12.10 -7.97 5.06
C THR A 380 11.71 -7.65 3.60
N VAL A 381 10.95 -6.57 3.40
CA VAL A 381 10.58 -6.11 2.04
C VAL A 381 11.82 -5.73 1.24
N TYR A 382 12.77 -4.99 1.82
CA TYR A 382 14.02 -4.63 1.14
C TYR A 382 14.83 -5.87 0.78
N GLN A 383 14.97 -6.81 1.70
CA GLN A 383 15.67 -8.09 1.42
C GLN A 383 15.01 -8.86 0.26
N ALA A 384 13.67 -8.96 0.24
CA ALA A 384 12.94 -9.61 -0.87
C ALA A 384 13.20 -8.90 -2.20
N MET A 385 13.26 -7.57 -2.17
CA MET A 385 13.60 -6.74 -3.33
C MET A 385 15.09 -6.79 -3.71
N GLY A 386 15.94 -7.50 -2.96
CA GLY A 386 17.39 -7.56 -3.19
C GLY A 386 18.10 -6.25 -2.85
N ILE A 387 17.54 -5.47 -1.95
CA ILE A 387 18.12 -4.24 -1.42
C ILE A 387 18.67 -4.56 -0.02
N ASP A 388 19.94 -4.22 0.24
CA ASP A 388 20.49 -4.38 1.60
C ASP A 388 19.83 -3.37 2.54
N PRO A 389 19.11 -3.82 3.59
CA PRO A 389 18.50 -2.91 4.56
C PRO A 389 19.51 -1.99 5.27
N ARG A 390 20.78 -2.39 5.32
CA ARG A 390 21.88 -1.61 5.90
C ARG A 390 22.60 -0.72 4.88
N ALA A 391 22.11 -0.65 3.62
CA ALA A 391 22.64 0.28 2.65
C ALA A 391 22.63 1.70 3.21
N GLU A 392 23.72 2.45 2.96
CA GLU A 392 23.87 3.81 3.46
C GLU A 392 23.53 4.82 2.36
N LEU A 393 22.74 5.79 2.71
CA LEU A 393 22.42 6.97 1.90
C LEU A 393 22.69 8.24 2.70
N HIS A 394 22.84 9.36 2.01
CA HIS A 394 23.08 10.67 2.63
C HIS A 394 21.83 11.55 2.49
N ASP A 395 21.48 12.26 3.55
CA ASP A 395 20.43 13.26 3.51
C ASP A 395 20.88 14.56 2.81
N LEU A 396 20.01 15.57 2.85
CA LEU A 396 20.30 16.88 2.24
C LEU A 396 21.45 17.64 2.91
N GLU A 397 21.85 17.25 4.12
CA GLU A 397 22.93 17.84 4.88
C GLU A 397 24.22 17.00 4.78
N GLY A 398 24.19 15.93 3.96
CA GLY A 398 25.31 15.02 3.76
C GLY A 398 25.53 14.04 4.90
N ARG A 399 24.57 13.87 5.85
CA ARG A 399 24.68 12.91 6.93
C ARG A 399 24.34 11.50 6.46
N PRO A 400 25.17 10.50 6.78
CA PRO A 400 24.92 9.12 6.40
C PRO A 400 23.78 8.52 7.25
N PHE A 401 22.89 7.75 6.62
CA PHE A 401 21.84 6.98 7.26
C PHE A 401 21.73 5.60 6.63
N HIS A 402 21.57 4.58 7.47
CA HIS A 402 21.06 3.31 6.97
C HIS A 402 19.61 3.47 6.53
N ILE A 403 19.25 2.87 5.39
CA ILE A 403 17.89 2.98 4.82
C ILE A 403 16.83 2.31 5.70
N CYS A 404 17.24 1.44 6.62
CA CYS A 404 16.36 0.75 7.55
C CYS A 404 17.11 0.43 8.85
N SER A 405 16.44 0.63 9.99
CA SER A 405 16.95 0.27 11.31
C SER A 405 16.53 -1.14 11.76
N GLY A 406 15.58 -1.76 11.06
CA GLY A 406 15.03 -3.06 11.39
C GLY A 406 15.89 -4.23 10.92
N GLN A 407 15.50 -5.43 11.35
CA GLN A 407 16.10 -6.70 10.95
C GLN A 407 15.11 -7.51 10.11
N PRO A 408 15.53 -8.14 9.00
CA PRO A 408 14.62 -8.96 8.20
C PRO A 408 14.05 -10.13 9.00
N LEU A 409 12.76 -10.35 8.88
CA LEU A 409 12.05 -11.48 9.47
C LEU A 409 12.39 -12.78 8.73
N PRO A 410 12.42 -13.94 9.39
CA PRO A 410 12.82 -15.22 8.79
C PRO A 410 11.72 -15.85 7.92
N LEU A 411 11.25 -15.11 6.92
CA LEU A 411 10.12 -15.48 6.06
C LEU A 411 10.55 -16.12 4.71
N PHE A 412 11.84 -16.33 4.47
CA PHE A 412 12.41 -16.86 3.22
C PHE A 412 12.73 -18.33 3.27
#